data_609920f1baf01aa92b75165186900ab7
#
_entry.id   609920f1baf01aa92b75165186900ab7
#
_cell.length_a   1.000
_cell.length_b   1.000
_cell.length_c   1.000
_cell.angle_alpha   90.00
_cell.angle_beta   90.00
_cell.angle_gamma   90.00
#
_symmetry.space_group_name_H-M   'P 1'
#
loop_
_entity.id
_entity.type
_entity.pdbx_description
1 polymer ?
#
loop_
_entity_poly.entity_id
_entity_poly.type
_entity_poly.pdbx_seq_one_letter_code
_entity_poly.pdbx_strand_id
1 'polypeptide(L)'
;MATLFKRFTPDLYEACYSVEEEEDGLRLDKYLARFFPSFSREQIKRKISNGQVRIKNRPHPHKPNSKVYISEEVYIFTPRGELEDELWDGEKLPLPDPTLMAKEEDLIVVNKPPFMTTHPTGKHLFYCATVFYEHEFNHTVHSIHRLDRETSGIQLLALNPKTATRYTDDFENGRVKKAYFLIAHKTKDPGFPFSAKERMDHDMNFVPRVFVHCYPEDSQMGRSAHTEFELLIEKDDYYLALAYPQTGRQHQIRTHAAFHGFPLLGDKLYNGDPTVFMRFKDQIATKDDHQLMQIPRHALHSVGIKLPDKDVFIADLPYDLVEWMKSQLYLDIDQLTQMIQKRVKEKLS
;
A
#
# COMPACT_ATOMS: atom_id res chain seq x y z
N MET A 1 -2.98 -25.35 15.74
CA MET A 1 -3.89 -24.48 14.98
C MET A 1 -3.75 -24.77 13.49
N ALA A 2 -4.59 -25.59 12.91
CA ALA A 2 -4.50 -25.94 11.50
C ALA A 2 -5.43 -25.07 10.66
N THR A 3 -4.87 -24.20 9.84
CA THR A 3 -5.60 -23.54 8.76
C THR A 3 -5.85 -24.57 7.68
N LEU A 4 -7.10 -24.87 7.38
CA LEU A 4 -7.46 -25.78 6.30
C LEU A 4 -7.41 -25.10 4.95
N PHE A 5 -8.00 -23.90 4.85
CA PHE A 5 -7.86 -23.03 3.69
C PHE A 5 -8.19 -21.56 4.03
N LYS A 6 -7.76 -20.67 3.15
CA LYS A 6 -8.18 -19.25 3.07
C LYS A 6 -8.45 -18.95 1.61
N ARG A 7 -9.57 -18.32 1.31
CA ARG A 7 -9.95 -17.91 -0.04
C ARG A 7 -10.47 -16.50 -0.04
N PHE A 8 -9.98 -15.70 -0.98
CA PHE A 8 -10.46 -14.36 -1.25
C PHE A 8 -11.21 -14.34 -2.58
N THR A 9 -12.31 -13.64 -2.61
CA THR A 9 -12.98 -13.16 -3.82
C THR A 9 -13.17 -11.66 -3.69
N PRO A 10 -13.53 -10.91 -4.76
CA PRO A 10 -13.78 -9.49 -4.65
C PRO A 10 -14.82 -9.09 -3.59
N ASP A 11 -15.74 -10.00 -3.26
CA ASP A 11 -16.88 -9.72 -2.39
C ASP A 11 -16.86 -10.47 -1.06
N LEU A 12 -16.04 -11.53 -0.93
CA LEU A 12 -16.05 -12.41 0.23
C LEU A 12 -14.68 -12.98 0.56
N TYR A 13 -14.27 -12.82 1.82
CA TYR A 13 -13.19 -13.61 2.41
C TYR A 13 -13.78 -14.79 3.18
N GLU A 14 -13.34 -16.00 2.86
CA GLU A 14 -13.68 -17.23 3.52
C GLU A 14 -12.42 -17.90 4.07
N ALA A 15 -12.45 -18.30 5.33
CA ALA A 15 -11.40 -19.08 5.95
C ALA A 15 -11.99 -20.26 6.72
N CYS A 16 -11.29 -21.40 6.71
CA CYS A 16 -11.65 -22.57 7.47
C CYS A 16 -10.47 -23.03 8.34
N TYR A 17 -10.77 -23.27 9.60
CA TYR A 17 -9.80 -23.70 10.60
C TYR A 17 -10.29 -24.97 11.28
N SER A 18 -9.37 -25.91 11.56
CA SER A 18 -9.64 -27.06 12.40
C SER A 18 -9.36 -26.74 13.85
N VAL A 19 -10.26 -27.19 14.73
CA VAL A 19 -10.07 -27.09 16.19
C VAL A 19 -9.10 -28.18 16.64
N GLU A 20 -8.00 -27.78 17.27
CA GLU A 20 -6.98 -28.68 17.81
C GLU A 20 -7.23 -29.00 19.28
N GLU A 21 -6.47 -29.93 19.83
CA GLU A 21 -6.63 -30.44 21.21
C GLU A 21 -6.57 -29.33 22.27
N GLU A 22 -5.67 -28.37 22.11
CA GLU A 22 -5.50 -27.20 23.01
C GLU A 22 -6.71 -26.26 23.02
N GLU A 23 -7.60 -26.41 22.08
CA GLU A 23 -8.75 -25.53 21.83
C GLU A 23 -10.05 -26.21 22.19
N ASP A 24 -10.01 -27.50 22.55
CA ASP A 24 -11.18 -28.28 22.90
C ASP A 24 -11.96 -27.67 24.07
N GLY A 25 -13.27 -27.56 23.88
CA GLY A 25 -14.16 -26.96 24.87
C GLY A 25 -14.08 -25.44 25.04
N LEU A 26 -13.24 -24.74 24.24
CA LEU A 26 -13.20 -23.28 24.27
C LEU A 26 -14.53 -22.68 23.79
N ARG A 27 -14.85 -21.52 24.32
CA ARG A 27 -15.96 -20.71 23.80
C ARG A 27 -15.59 -20.16 22.42
N LEU A 28 -16.56 -20.14 21.50
CA LEU A 28 -16.39 -19.68 20.13
C LEU A 28 -15.84 -18.23 20.06
N ASP A 29 -16.30 -17.32 20.94
CA ASP A 29 -15.78 -15.95 21.00
C ASP A 29 -14.30 -15.89 21.41
N LYS A 30 -13.84 -16.78 22.29
CA LYS A 30 -12.43 -16.90 22.70
C LYS A 30 -11.59 -17.58 21.65
N TYR A 31 -12.11 -18.60 21.00
CA TYR A 31 -11.45 -19.29 19.90
C TYR A 31 -11.17 -18.31 18.75
N LEU A 32 -12.19 -17.55 18.32
CA LEU A 32 -12.05 -16.57 17.24
C LEU A 32 -11.10 -15.40 17.58
N ALA A 33 -10.98 -15.01 18.84
CA ALA A 33 -10.06 -13.94 19.23
C ALA A 33 -8.59 -14.26 18.90
N ARG A 34 -8.23 -15.53 18.73
CA ARG A 34 -6.89 -15.95 18.29
C ARG A 34 -6.60 -15.60 16.82
N PHE A 35 -7.64 -15.55 15.98
CA PHE A 35 -7.53 -15.23 14.55
C PHE A 35 -7.72 -13.74 14.26
N PHE A 36 -8.33 -13.01 15.16
CA PHE A 36 -8.64 -11.59 15.02
C PHE A 36 -8.06 -10.75 16.18
N PRO A 37 -6.72 -10.69 16.32
CA PRO A 37 -6.09 -9.97 17.45
C PRO A 37 -6.36 -8.46 17.44
N SER A 38 -6.70 -7.89 16.29
CA SER A 38 -7.07 -6.48 16.12
C SER A 38 -8.55 -6.19 16.40
N PHE A 39 -9.39 -7.22 16.57
CA PHE A 39 -10.82 -7.04 16.79
C PHE A 39 -11.14 -6.98 18.29
N SER A 40 -12.01 -6.02 18.63
CA SER A 40 -12.57 -6.00 19.99
C SER A 40 -13.48 -7.21 20.23
N ARG A 41 -13.68 -7.54 21.49
CA ARG A 41 -14.58 -8.64 21.88
C ARG A 41 -16.00 -8.45 21.34
N GLU A 42 -16.48 -7.21 21.27
CA GLU A 42 -17.82 -6.90 20.74
C GLU A 42 -17.89 -7.09 19.22
N GLN A 43 -16.83 -6.77 18.49
CA GLN A 43 -16.76 -7.04 17.05
C GLN A 43 -16.80 -8.54 16.75
N ILE A 44 -16.10 -9.35 17.55
CA ILE A 44 -16.13 -10.83 17.42
C ILE A 44 -17.54 -11.36 17.70
N LYS A 45 -18.19 -10.91 18.78
CA LYS A 45 -19.57 -11.33 19.11
C LYS A 45 -20.54 -10.97 17.97
N ARG A 46 -20.41 -9.76 17.42
CA ARG A 46 -21.23 -9.29 16.30
C ARG A 46 -21.05 -10.18 15.06
N LYS A 47 -19.79 -10.56 14.71
CA LYS A 47 -19.52 -11.51 13.62
C LYS A 47 -20.27 -12.84 13.82
N ILE A 48 -20.23 -13.40 15.01
CA ILE A 48 -20.92 -14.65 15.32
C ILE A 48 -22.45 -14.45 15.19
N SER A 49 -23.00 -13.43 15.79
CA SER A 49 -24.45 -13.16 15.79
C SER A 49 -24.99 -12.83 14.39
N ASN A 50 -24.18 -12.19 13.53
CA ASN A 50 -24.53 -11.90 12.14
C ASN A 50 -24.39 -13.13 11.21
N GLY A 51 -24.08 -14.30 11.77
CA GLY A 51 -23.95 -15.53 10.98
C GLY A 51 -22.69 -15.62 10.12
N GLN A 52 -21.70 -14.78 10.37
CA GLN A 52 -20.42 -14.79 9.66
C GLN A 52 -19.45 -15.87 10.17
N VAL A 53 -19.92 -16.73 11.07
CA VAL A 53 -19.15 -17.87 11.60
C VAL A 53 -20.06 -19.11 11.58
N ARG A 54 -19.54 -20.21 11.02
CA ARG A 54 -20.24 -21.48 10.97
C ARG A 54 -19.34 -22.60 11.48
N ILE A 55 -19.90 -23.50 12.28
CA ILE A 55 -19.26 -24.76 12.63
C ILE A 55 -19.91 -25.83 11.75
N LYS A 56 -19.10 -26.61 11.03
CA LYS A 56 -19.57 -27.64 10.10
C LYS A 56 -20.52 -28.62 10.84
N ASN A 57 -21.60 -28.97 10.17
CA ASN A 57 -22.61 -29.92 10.68
C ASN A 57 -23.34 -29.46 11.97
N ARG A 58 -23.28 -28.18 12.35
CA ARG A 58 -24.04 -27.67 13.47
C ARG A 58 -25.12 -26.67 13.02
N PRO A 59 -26.26 -26.60 13.75
CA PRO A 59 -27.30 -25.58 13.49
C PRO A 59 -26.72 -24.14 13.58
N HIS A 60 -27.20 -23.28 12.73
CA HIS A 60 -26.76 -21.90 12.56
C HIS A 60 -27.95 -20.94 12.77
N PRO A 61 -27.79 -19.72 13.34
CA PRO A 61 -26.57 -19.10 13.81
C PRO A 61 -26.08 -19.58 15.17
N HIS A 62 -24.79 -19.43 15.44
CA HIS A 62 -24.19 -19.77 16.73
C HIS A 62 -24.31 -18.64 17.74
N LYS A 63 -24.18 -18.98 19.03
CA LYS A 63 -24.03 -17.99 20.11
C LYS A 63 -22.54 -17.77 20.43
N PRO A 64 -22.13 -16.56 20.88
CA PRO A 64 -20.74 -16.29 21.25
C PRO A 64 -20.16 -17.24 22.31
N ASN A 65 -21.02 -17.78 23.18
CA ASN A 65 -20.64 -18.75 24.22
C ASN A 65 -20.77 -20.22 23.80
N SER A 66 -21.13 -20.50 22.55
CA SER A 66 -21.08 -21.87 22.01
C SER A 66 -19.66 -22.41 22.16
N LYS A 67 -19.52 -23.69 22.49
CA LYS A 67 -18.21 -24.33 22.60
C LYS A 67 -17.81 -24.94 21.25
N VAL A 68 -16.52 -24.88 20.95
CA VAL A 68 -15.91 -25.64 19.86
C VAL A 68 -15.27 -26.92 20.42
N TYR A 69 -15.17 -27.98 19.63
CA TYR A 69 -14.59 -29.25 20.03
C TYR A 69 -13.55 -29.72 19.01
N ILE A 70 -12.62 -30.56 19.49
CA ILE A 70 -11.54 -31.13 18.68
C ILE A 70 -12.06 -31.69 17.36
N SER A 71 -11.30 -31.46 16.30
CA SER A 71 -11.62 -31.90 14.92
C SER A 71 -12.81 -31.21 14.27
N GLU A 72 -13.46 -30.25 14.91
CA GLU A 72 -14.47 -29.44 14.25
C GLU A 72 -13.85 -28.47 13.28
N GLU A 73 -14.55 -28.24 12.17
CA GLU A 73 -14.19 -27.24 11.17
C GLU A 73 -15.00 -25.96 11.41
N VAL A 74 -14.29 -24.85 11.65
CA VAL A 74 -14.88 -23.52 11.88
C VAL A 74 -14.64 -22.64 10.66
N TYR A 75 -15.72 -22.29 9.99
CA TYR A 75 -15.75 -21.40 8.82
C TYR A 75 -15.98 -19.97 9.28
N ILE A 76 -15.21 -19.05 8.72
CA ILE A 76 -15.33 -17.61 8.99
C ILE A 76 -15.56 -16.91 7.66
N PHE A 77 -16.65 -16.16 7.58
CA PHE A 77 -17.02 -15.36 6.41
C PHE A 77 -16.89 -13.90 6.71
N THR A 78 -16.22 -13.16 5.87
CA THR A 78 -16.14 -11.70 5.95
C THR A 78 -16.56 -11.15 4.60
N PRO A 79 -17.80 -10.64 4.46
CA PRO A 79 -18.21 -9.97 3.23
C PRO A 79 -17.47 -8.63 3.11
N ARG A 80 -17.28 -8.19 1.87
CA ARG A 80 -16.81 -6.82 1.60
C ARG A 80 -17.80 -5.84 2.24
N GLY A 81 -17.28 -4.93 3.02
CA GLY A 81 -18.08 -3.93 3.73
C GLY A 81 -17.69 -2.51 3.30
N GLU A 82 -18.48 -1.54 3.72
CA GLU A 82 -18.24 -0.10 3.48
C GLU A 82 -16.95 0.42 4.12
N LEU A 83 -16.31 -0.37 5.00
CA LEU A 83 -15.04 0.00 5.66
C LEU A 83 -13.86 0.17 4.70
N GLU A 84 -13.97 -0.30 3.47
CA GLU A 84 -12.95 -0.15 2.42
C GLU A 84 -13.23 1.03 1.48
N ASP A 85 -14.36 1.72 1.64
CA ASP A 85 -14.62 2.94 0.90
C ASP A 85 -13.61 4.02 1.31
N GLU A 86 -13.08 4.71 0.33
CA GLU A 86 -12.24 5.89 0.54
C GLU A 86 -13.09 7.14 0.38
N LEU A 87 -12.98 8.03 1.35
CA LEU A 87 -13.75 9.27 1.37
C LEU A 87 -12.82 10.48 1.24
N TRP A 88 -13.28 11.46 0.46
CA TRP A 88 -12.65 12.77 0.39
C TRP A 88 -13.74 13.85 0.46
N ASP A 89 -13.65 14.72 1.45
CA ASP A 89 -14.64 15.77 1.74
C ASP A 89 -16.10 15.24 1.77
N GLY A 90 -16.27 14.04 2.37
CA GLY A 90 -17.56 13.36 2.50
C GLY A 90 -18.03 12.55 1.27
N GLU A 91 -17.36 12.70 0.13
CA GLU A 91 -17.69 11.98 -1.09
C GLU A 91 -16.86 10.71 -1.27
N LYS A 92 -17.48 9.65 -1.82
CA LYS A 92 -16.75 8.42 -2.13
C LYS A 92 -15.83 8.62 -3.32
N LEU A 93 -14.56 8.24 -3.15
CA LEU A 93 -13.60 8.22 -4.24
C LEU A 93 -13.82 6.98 -5.13
N PRO A 94 -13.62 7.11 -6.44
CA PRO A 94 -13.60 5.96 -7.34
C PRO A 94 -12.39 5.07 -6.99
N LEU A 95 -12.62 3.76 -6.94
CA LEU A 95 -11.58 2.75 -6.74
C LEU A 95 -11.46 1.93 -8.03
N PRO A 96 -10.66 2.37 -9.01
CA PRO A 96 -10.52 1.70 -10.30
C PRO A 96 -9.76 0.39 -10.17
N ASP A 97 -10.03 -0.56 -11.07
CA ASP A 97 -9.29 -1.80 -11.14
C ASP A 97 -7.83 -1.58 -11.55
N PRO A 98 -6.89 -2.43 -11.12
CA PRO A 98 -5.51 -2.38 -11.57
C PRO A 98 -5.41 -2.80 -13.04
N THR A 99 -4.49 -2.20 -13.79
CA THR A 99 -4.27 -2.54 -15.19
C THR A 99 -3.11 -3.52 -15.35
N LEU A 100 -3.33 -4.61 -16.06
CA LEU A 100 -2.26 -5.52 -16.48
C LEU A 100 -1.41 -4.85 -17.55
N MET A 101 -0.14 -4.62 -17.26
CA MET A 101 0.83 -4.04 -18.22
C MET A 101 1.54 -5.10 -19.04
N ALA A 102 1.96 -6.18 -18.37
CA ALA A 102 2.60 -7.32 -19.02
C ALA A 102 2.41 -8.60 -18.20
N LYS A 103 2.38 -9.73 -18.92
CA LYS A 103 2.45 -11.06 -18.31
C LYS A 103 3.50 -11.85 -19.09
N GLU A 104 4.60 -12.18 -18.43
CA GLU A 104 5.72 -12.91 -19.02
C GLU A 104 5.97 -14.18 -18.21
N GLU A 105 5.55 -15.33 -18.73
CA GLU A 105 5.53 -16.60 -18.02
C GLU A 105 4.74 -16.46 -16.71
N ASP A 106 5.43 -16.51 -15.56
CA ASP A 106 4.86 -16.42 -14.22
C ASP A 106 5.04 -15.03 -13.58
N LEU A 107 5.69 -14.09 -14.29
CA LEU A 107 5.80 -12.68 -13.85
C LEU A 107 4.59 -11.89 -14.34
N ILE A 108 3.98 -11.13 -13.45
CA ILE A 108 2.88 -10.21 -13.74
C ILE A 108 3.35 -8.79 -13.40
N VAL A 109 3.29 -7.90 -14.37
CA VAL A 109 3.58 -6.46 -14.20
C VAL A 109 2.27 -5.71 -14.28
N VAL A 110 1.94 -4.96 -13.24
CA VAL A 110 0.66 -4.26 -13.14
C VAL A 110 0.85 -2.78 -12.86
N ASN A 111 -0.06 -1.95 -13.34
CA ASN A 111 -0.21 -0.57 -12.89
C ASN A 111 -1.25 -0.56 -11.78
N LYS A 112 -0.78 -0.49 -10.53
CA LYS A 112 -1.62 -0.48 -9.33
C LYS A 112 -2.26 0.90 -9.17
N PRO A 113 -3.59 1.03 -9.05
CA PRO A 113 -4.23 2.30 -8.74
C PRO A 113 -3.90 2.75 -7.30
N PRO A 114 -4.13 4.04 -6.97
CA PRO A 114 -4.06 4.51 -5.59
C PRO A 114 -5.14 3.83 -4.73
N PHE A 115 -4.96 3.87 -3.41
CA PHE A 115 -5.82 3.27 -2.38
C PHE A 115 -5.88 1.74 -2.37
N MET A 116 -5.43 1.05 -3.41
CA MET A 116 -5.29 -0.40 -3.44
C MET A 116 -4.08 -0.84 -2.61
N THR A 117 -4.26 -1.84 -1.74
CA THR A 117 -3.14 -2.48 -1.04
C THR A 117 -2.49 -3.54 -1.91
N THR A 118 -1.24 -3.89 -1.62
CA THR A 118 -0.55 -4.99 -2.31
C THR A 118 -1.20 -6.33 -2.01
N HIS A 119 -1.45 -6.60 -0.73
CA HIS A 119 -2.05 -7.82 -0.20
C HIS A 119 -2.97 -7.48 0.98
N PRO A 120 -3.86 -8.39 1.40
CA PRO A 120 -4.76 -8.16 2.52
C PRO A 120 -4.01 -7.75 3.80
N THR A 121 -4.40 -6.61 4.37
CA THR A 121 -3.78 -6.09 5.61
C THR A 121 -4.76 -5.24 6.41
N GLY A 122 -4.81 -5.48 7.72
CA GLY A 122 -5.69 -4.73 8.63
C GLY A 122 -7.17 -4.79 8.20
N LYS A 123 -7.77 -3.64 7.92
CA LYS A 123 -9.15 -3.52 7.44
C LYS A 123 -9.29 -3.67 5.91
N HIS A 124 -8.18 -3.58 5.18
CA HIS A 124 -8.17 -3.66 3.71
C HIS A 124 -7.94 -5.12 3.28
N LEU A 125 -9.04 -5.82 3.01
CA LEU A 125 -9.03 -7.26 2.73
C LEU A 125 -9.31 -7.57 1.26
N PHE A 126 -10.07 -6.72 0.57
CA PHE A 126 -10.63 -7.02 -0.75
C PHE A 126 -10.00 -6.17 -1.86
N TYR A 127 -9.85 -4.87 -1.64
CA TYR A 127 -9.23 -3.99 -2.63
C TYR A 127 -7.70 -4.11 -2.57
N CYS A 128 -7.21 -5.27 -3.00
CA CYS A 128 -5.81 -5.68 -2.95
C CYS A 128 -5.37 -6.24 -4.30
N ALA A 129 -4.17 -5.91 -4.73
CA ALA A 129 -3.65 -6.37 -6.03
C ALA A 129 -3.58 -7.91 -6.12
N THR A 130 -3.11 -8.59 -5.06
CA THR A 130 -3.07 -10.06 -5.06
C THR A 130 -4.47 -10.67 -5.14
N VAL A 131 -5.45 -10.17 -4.38
CA VAL A 131 -6.84 -10.67 -4.40
C VAL A 131 -7.49 -10.49 -5.76
N PHE A 132 -7.28 -9.32 -6.38
CA PHE A 132 -7.81 -9.02 -7.72
C PHE A 132 -7.28 -10.01 -8.75
N TYR A 133 -5.96 -10.19 -8.82
CA TYR A 133 -5.35 -11.07 -9.81
C TYR A 133 -5.48 -12.56 -9.48
N GLU A 134 -5.63 -12.95 -8.20
CA GLU A 134 -6.04 -14.33 -7.84
C GLU A 134 -7.41 -14.67 -8.41
N HIS A 135 -8.35 -13.72 -8.35
CA HIS A 135 -9.67 -13.91 -8.97
C HIS A 135 -9.58 -13.93 -10.50
N GLU A 136 -8.86 -12.99 -11.10
CA GLU A 136 -8.73 -12.87 -12.57
C GLU A 136 -8.07 -14.10 -13.20
N PHE A 137 -7.00 -14.61 -12.58
CA PHE A 137 -6.27 -15.77 -13.10
C PHE A 137 -6.72 -17.11 -12.55
N ASN A 138 -7.65 -17.13 -11.59
CA ASN A 138 -8.05 -18.32 -10.83
C ASN A 138 -6.84 -19.12 -10.32
N HIS A 139 -5.84 -18.42 -9.82
CA HIS A 139 -4.57 -18.96 -9.37
C HIS A 139 -3.98 -18.12 -8.23
N THR A 140 -3.26 -18.75 -7.29
CA THR A 140 -2.57 -18.02 -6.22
C THR A 140 -1.57 -17.03 -6.78
N VAL A 141 -1.60 -15.80 -6.29
CA VAL A 141 -0.71 -14.72 -6.70
C VAL A 141 0.17 -14.28 -5.52
N HIS A 142 1.46 -14.18 -5.77
CA HIS A 142 2.48 -13.80 -4.80
C HIS A 142 2.98 -12.38 -5.07
N SER A 143 3.07 -11.54 -4.03
CA SER A 143 3.70 -10.23 -4.17
C SER A 143 5.23 -10.36 -4.15
N ILE A 144 5.90 -9.73 -5.11
CA ILE A 144 7.37 -9.66 -5.18
C ILE A 144 7.88 -8.50 -4.30
N HIS A 145 7.21 -7.36 -4.39
CA HIS A 145 7.47 -6.18 -3.55
C HIS A 145 6.16 -5.49 -3.20
N ARG A 146 6.24 -4.45 -2.40
CA ARG A 146 5.05 -3.68 -2.02
C ARG A 146 5.18 -2.21 -2.34
N LEU A 147 4.05 -1.59 -2.64
CA LEU A 147 3.85 -0.15 -2.66
C LEU A 147 2.97 0.26 -1.48
N ASP A 148 3.12 1.49 -1.02
CA ASP A 148 2.17 2.06 -0.06
C ASP A 148 0.76 2.07 -0.66
N ARG A 149 -0.26 2.03 0.17
CA ARG A 149 -1.66 1.97 -0.27
C ARG A 149 -2.02 3.13 -1.21
N GLU A 150 -1.60 4.34 -0.88
CA GLU A 150 -1.85 5.55 -1.66
C GLU A 150 -0.88 5.73 -2.85
N THR A 151 0.25 5.03 -2.88
CA THR A 151 1.18 5.05 -4.02
C THR A 151 0.61 4.25 -5.18
N SER A 152 0.53 4.85 -6.35
CA SER A 152 0.13 4.19 -7.60
C SER A 152 1.33 3.74 -8.44
N GLY A 153 1.11 2.99 -9.51
CA GLY A 153 2.11 2.65 -10.51
C GLY A 153 2.58 1.21 -10.49
N ILE A 154 3.76 0.97 -11.05
CA ILE A 154 4.25 -0.37 -11.34
C ILE A 154 4.43 -1.18 -10.06
N GLN A 155 3.75 -2.32 -10.04
CA GLN A 155 3.92 -3.35 -9.04
C GLN A 155 4.14 -4.70 -9.72
N LEU A 156 5.05 -5.50 -9.16
CA LEU A 156 5.36 -6.84 -9.66
C LEU A 156 4.71 -7.90 -8.78
N LEU A 157 4.09 -8.86 -9.42
CA LEU A 157 3.47 -10.04 -8.82
C LEU A 157 3.96 -11.29 -9.54
N ALA A 158 3.80 -12.46 -8.93
CA ALA A 158 4.18 -13.73 -9.51
C ALA A 158 3.08 -14.79 -9.34
N LEU A 159 2.95 -15.69 -10.32
CA LEU A 159 2.01 -16.81 -10.29
C LEU A 159 2.53 -18.02 -9.51
N ASN A 160 3.80 -18.04 -9.12
CA ASN A 160 4.34 -19.11 -8.30
C ASN A 160 5.41 -18.62 -7.30
N PRO A 161 5.67 -19.38 -6.22
CA PRO A 161 6.63 -19.00 -5.20
C PRO A 161 8.07 -18.89 -5.71
N LYS A 162 8.49 -19.70 -6.69
CA LYS A 162 9.86 -19.71 -7.23
C LYS A 162 10.17 -18.39 -7.94
N THR A 163 9.26 -17.93 -8.79
CA THR A 163 9.37 -16.63 -9.48
C THR A 163 9.31 -15.48 -8.48
N ALA A 164 8.42 -15.55 -7.47
CA ALA A 164 8.36 -14.55 -6.41
C ALA A 164 9.69 -14.45 -5.65
N THR A 165 10.25 -15.58 -5.20
CA THR A 165 11.52 -15.62 -4.46
C THR A 165 12.67 -15.06 -5.30
N ARG A 166 12.76 -15.44 -6.58
CA ARG A 166 13.81 -14.97 -7.49
C ARG A 166 13.83 -13.44 -7.58
N TYR A 167 12.69 -12.83 -7.89
CA TYR A 167 12.64 -11.37 -8.04
C TYR A 167 12.67 -10.63 -6.71
N THR A 168 12.19 -11.21 -5.62
CA THR A 168 12.37 -10.64 -4.28
C THR A 168 13.86 -10.56 -3.92
N ASP A 169 14.64 -11.61 -4.24
CA ASP A 169 16.10 -11.59 -4.07
C ASP A 169 16.78 -10.51 -4.92
N ASP A 170 16.28 -10.25 -6.15
CA ASP A 170 16.75 -9.14 -6.98
C ASP A 170 16.49 -7.77 -6.33
N PHE A 171 15.33 -7.60 -5.67
CA PHE A 171 15.03 -6.37 -4.91
C PHE A 171 15.92 -6.22 -3.67
N GLU A 172 16.10 -7.29 -2.89
CA GLU A 172 16.89 -7.28 -1.65
C GLU A 172 18.37 -7.00 -1.93
N ASN A 173 18.90 -7.49 -3.04
CA ASN A 173 20.28 -7.27 -3.46
C ASN A 173 20.48 -6.00 -4.32
N GLY A 174 19.47 -5.14 -4.43
CA GLY A 174 19.57 -3.87 -5.15
C GLY A 174 19.76 -4.00 -6.67
N ARG A 175 19.47 -5.17 -7.27
CA ARG A 175 19.59 -5.40 -8.72
C ARG A 175 18.44 -4.80 -9.53
N VAL A 176 17.33 -4.44 -8.86
CA VAL A 176 16.17 -3.80 -9.49
C VAL A 176 16.30 -2.29 -9.41
N LYS A 177 16.34 -1.63 -10.58
CA LYS A 177 16.30 -0.17 -10.63
C LYS A 177 14.85 0.32 -10.67
N LYS A 178 14.57 1.44 -10.01
CA LYS A 178 13.20 1.99 -9.83
C LYS A 178 13.20 3.48 -10.06
N ALA A 179 12.15 3.99 -10.69
CA ALA A 179 11.89 5.41 -10.84
C ALA A 179 10.47 5.73 -10.37
N TYR A 180 10.35 6.80 -9.61
CA TYR A 180 9.08 7.33 -9.11
C TYR A 180 8.92 8.77 -9.57
N PHE A 181 7.74 9.10 -10.07
CA PHE A 181 7.32 10.48 -10.29
C PHE A 181 6.65 11.01 -9.02
N LEU A 182 6.92 12.26 -8.67
CA LEU A 182 6.33 12.92 -7.52
C LEU A 182 6.00 14.39 -7.82
N ILE A 183 4.98 14.89 -7.10
CA ILE A 183 4.67 16.32 -6.98
C ILE A 183 4.86 16.69 -5.52
N ALA A 184 5.60 17.75 -5.24
CA ALA A 184 5.95 18.18 -3.89
C ALA A 184 5.81 19.68 -3.71
N HIS A 185 5.49 20.12 -2.49
CA HIS A 185 5.52 21.54 -2.13
C HIS A 185 6.95 22.06 -2.06
N LYS A 186 7.16 23.26 -2.59
CA LYS A 186 8.44 23.96 -2.50
C LYS A 186 8.51 24.75 -1.19
N THR A 187 8.93 24.10 -0.09
CA THR A 187 9.14 24.80 1.18
C THR A 187 10.59 25.22 1.37
N LYS A 188 11.52 24.50 0.76
CA LYS A 188 12.95 24.79 0.72
C LYS A 188 13.55 24.25 -0.58
N ASP A 189 14.55 24.92 -1.11
CA ASP A 189 15.33 24.42 -2.25
C ASP A 189 16.39 23.42 -1.75
N PRO A 190 16.32 22.15 -2.12
CA PRO A 190 17.31 21.14 -1.75
C PRO A 190 18.57 21.19 -2.63
N GLY A 191 18.58 21.99 -3.72
CA GLY A 191 19.67 22.02 -4.69
C GLY A 191 19.71 20.80 -5.61
N PHE A 192 18.66 20.62 -6.41
CA PHE A 192 18.58 19.51 -7.37
C PHE A 192 19.68 19.55 -8.45
N PRO A 193 20.19 18.39 -8.94
CA PRO A 193 19.95 17.04 -8.42
C PRO A 193 20.75 16.76 -7.14
N PHE A 194 20.21 15.94 -6.25
CA PHE A 194 20.92 15.59 -5.04
C PHE A 194 20.60 14.14 -4.57
N SER A 195 21.36 13.65 -3.59
CA SER A 195 21.16 12.34 -2.97
C SER A 195 20.86 12.49 -1.48
N ALA A 196 19.72 11.93 -1.05
CA ALA A 196 19.35 11.78 0.35
C ALA A 196 19.86 10.42 0.87
N LYS A 197 20.61 10.42 1.96
CA LYS A 197 21.23 9.21 2.53
C LYS A 197 20.96 9.03 4.02
N GLU A 198 20.02 9.79 4.54
CA GLU A 198 19.60 9.71 5.92
C GLU A 198 19.11 8.30 6.25
N ARG A 199 19.46 7.84 7.45
CA ARG A 199 18.98 6.56 7.99
C ARG A 199 17.53 6.70 8.43
N MET A 200 16.79 5.61 8.44
CA MET A 200 15.34 5.66 8.67
C MET A 200 14.87 4.58 9.62
N ASP A 201 14.02 4.93 10.57
CA ASP A 201 13.33 3.98 11.43
C ASP A 201 12.05 4.59 12.04
N HIS A 202 11.27 3.72 12.67
CA HIS A 202 10.12 4.10 13.47
C HIS A 202 10.55 4.47 14.89
N ASP A 203 9.94 5.52 15.44
CA ASP A 203 9.96 5.74 16.89
C ASP A 203 8.68 5.12 17.50
N MET A 204 8.85 4.09 18.31
CA MET A 204 7.73 3.38 18.95
C MET A 204 6.95 4.24 19.94
N ASN A 205 7.56 5.34 20.42
CA ASN A 205 6.93 6.30 21.32
C ASN A 205 6.22 7.44 20.59
N PHE A 206 6.43 7.58 19.27
CA PHE A 206 5.81 8.62 18.46
C PHE A 206 4.40 8.22 18.00
N VAL A 207 3.51 9.20 17.93
CA VAL A 207 2.14 9.02 17.41
C VAL A 207 1.94 9.95 16.22
N PRO A 208 1.53 9.43 15.06
CA PRO A 208 1.14 8.03 14.77
C PRO A 208 2.35 7.07 14.59
N ARG A 209 2.24 5.84 15.08
CA ARG A 209 3.32 4.81 15.02
C ARG A 209 3.77 4.45 13.60
N VAL A 210 2.99 4.80 12.59
CA VAL A 210 3.34 4.58 11.17
C VAL A 210 4.33 5.63 10.64
N PHE A 211 4.59 6.69 11.41
CA PHE A 211 5.54 7.74 11.04
C PHE A 211 6.97 7.17 11.06
N VAL A 212 7.74 7.46 10.01
CA VAL A 212 9.15 7.08 9.87
C VAL A 212 10.00 8.34 10.04
N HIS A 213 11.01 8.26 10.89
CA HIS A 213 11.95 9.34 11.16
C HIS A 213 13.21 9.20 10.33
N CYS A 214 13.79 10.35 9.94
CA CYS A 214 15.14 10.44 9.41
C CYS A 214 16.16 10.67 10.54
N TYR A 215 17.30 10.00 10.42
CA TYR A 215 18.46 10.17 11.28
C TYR A 215 19.68 10.48 10.39
N PRO A 216 20.69 11.23 10.87
CA PRO A 216 21.91 11.50 10.13
C PRO A 216 22.55 10.23 9.55
N GLU A 217 23.26 10.35 8.42
CA GLU A 217 23.90 9.20 7.74
C GLU A 217 24.88 8.44 8.65
N ASP A 218 25.58 9.15 9.53
CA ASP A 218 26.54 8.61 10.50
C ASP A 218 25.91 8.13 11.81
N SER A 219 24.60 8.25 11.97
CA SER A 219 23.86 7.81 13.17
C SER A 219 23.96 6.29 13.37
N GLN A 220 23.93 5.86 14.64
CA GLN A 220 23.74 4.44 14.99
C GLN A 220 22.25 4.03 14.95
N MET A 221 21.33 5.00 14.89
CA MET A 221 19.89 4.76 14.82
C MET A 221 19.44 4.56 13.38
N GLY A 222 18.39 3.75 13.20
CA GLY A 222 17.77 3.53 11.92
C GLY A 222 18.61 2.64 10.97
N ARG A 223 18.00 2.30 9.84
CA ARG A 223 18.60 1.53 8.74
C ARG A 223 18.99 2.46 7.61
N SER A 224 20.13 2.21 6.96
CA SER A 224 20.58 3.00 5.81
C SER A 224 19.51 3.05 4.72
N ALA A 225 19.30 4.24 4.16
CA ALA A 225 18.44 4.48 3.03
C ALA A 225 19.14 5.42 2.05
N HIS A 226 18.87 5.26 0.76
CA HIS A 226 19.48 6.11 -0.27
C HIS A 226 18.46 6.36 -1.38
N THR A 227 18.20 7.64 -1.68
CA THR A 227 17.32 8.11 -2.76
C THR A 227 18.00 9.23 -3.53
N GLU A 228 18.13 9.08 -4.84
CA GLU A 228 18.54 10.17 -5.72
C GLU A 228 17.29 10.92 -6.21
N PHE A 229 17.35 12.25 -6.26
CA PHE A 229 16.27 13.11 -6.76
C PHE A 229 16.73 13.95 -7.94
N GLU A 230 15.88 14.05 -8.95
CA GLU A 230 16.09 14.84 -10.16
C GLU A 230 14.87 15.73 -10.42
N LEU A 231 15.09 17.03 -10.55
CA LEU A 231 14.03 17.99 -10.87
C LEU A 231 13.66 17.87 -12.35
N LEU A 232 12.36 17.80 -12.64
CA LEU A 232 11.82 17.89 -13.99
C LEU A 232 11.32 19.30 -14.28
N ILE A 233 10.48 19.83 -13.40
CA ILE A 233 9.84 21.13 -13.52
C ILE A 233 9.76 21.76 -12.13
N GLU A 234 10.14 23.03 -12.05
CA GLU A 234 9.79 23.93 -10.95
C GLU A 234 8.73 24.89 -11.46
N LYS A 235 7.58 24.93 -10.82
CA LYS A 235 6.49 25.84 -11.20
C LYS A 235 5.67 26.24 -9.99
N ASP A 236 5.49 27.55 -9.85
CA ASP A 236 4.80 28.16 -8.71
C ASP A 236 5.40 27.64 -7.38
N ASP A 237 4.58 27.14 -6.46
CA ASP A 237 5.02 26.61 -5.18
C ASP A 237 5.28 25.09 -5.21
N TYR A 238 5.57 24.52 -6.39
CA TYR A 238 5.70 23.07 -6.56
C TYR A 238 6.95 22.65 -7.33
N TYR A 239 7.46 21.47 -6.92
CA TYR A 239 8.42 20.68 -7.68
C TYR A 239 7.73 19.44 -8.28
N LEU A 240 7.96 19.22 -9.57
CA LEU A 240 7.72 17.95 -10.24
C LEU A 240 9.08 17.28 -10.43
N ALA A 241 9.26 16.11 -9.84
CA ALA A 241 10.57 15.48 -9.79
C ALA A 241 10.51 13.96 -9.99
N LEU A 242 11.65 13.39 -10.31
CA LEU A 242 11.87 11.95 -10.29
C LEU A 242 12.69 11.56 -9.06
N ALA A 243 12.36 10.43 -8.46
CA ALA A 243 13.10 9.81 -7.38
C ALA A 243 13.55 8.40 -7.80
N TYR A 244 14.81 8.08 -7.52
CA TYR A 244 15.46 6.81 -7.84
C TYR A 244 15.98 6.17 -6.54
N PRO A 245 15.11 5.41 -5.82
CA PRO A 245 15.50 4.80 -4.55
C PRO A 245 16.41 3.59 -4.80
N GLN A 246 17.62 3.62 -4.26
CA GLN A 246 18.58 2.51 -4.28
C GLN A 246 18.23 1.43 -3.24
N THR A 247 17.57 1.82 -2.17
CA THR A 247 17.02 0.94 -1.12
C THR A 247 15.49 0.93 -1.17
N GLY A 248 14.83 0.16 -0.29
CA GLY A 248 13.36 0.05 -0.26
C GLY A 248 12.82 0.12 1.16
N ARG A 249 13.13 1.20 1.92
CA ARG A 249 12.57 1.38 3.26
C ARG A 249 11.13 1.87 3.19
N GLN A 250 10.34 1.58 4.22
CA GLN A 250 8.98 2.08 4.32
C GLN A 250 8.97 3.61 4.26
N HIS A 251 8.07 4.19 3.47
CA HIS A 251 7.91 5.64 3.26
C HIS A 251 9.17 6.38 2.76
N GLN A 252 10.19 5.69 2.28
CA GLN A 252 11.52 6.24 2.04
C GLN A 252 11.52 7.55 1.24
N ILE A 253 10.91 7.58 0.06
CA ILE A 253 10.89 8.77 -0.80
C ILE A 253 10.16 9.92 -0.10
N ARG A 254 9.02 9.63 0.53
CA ARG A 254 8.18 10.59 1.24
C ARG A 254 8.91 11.26 2.39
N THR A 255 9.56 10.45 3.22
CA THR A 255 10.31 10.92 4.40
C THR A 255 11.55 11.71 3.99
N HIS A 256 12.35 11.23 3.01
CA HIS A 256 13.49 11.96 2.47
C HIS A 256 13.08 13.30 1.88
N ALA A 257 12.02 13.33 1.06
CA ALA A 257 11.53 14.57 0.45
C ALA A 257 11.11 15.59 1.52
N ALA A 258 10.33 15.16 2.52
CA ALA A 258 9.92 16.05 3.61
C ALA A 258 11.10 16.56 4.45
N PHE A 259 12.06 15.69 4.78
CA PHE A 259 13.26 16.04 5.54
C PHE A 259 14.09 17.12 4.81
N HIS A 260 14.17 17.06 3.50
CA HIS A 260 14.87 18.04 2.66
C HIS A 260 14.02 19.25 2.26
N GLY A 261 12.80 19.41 2.81
CA GLY A 261 11.99 20.63 2.66
C GLY A 261 11.17 20.67 1.37
N PHE A 262 10.79 19.51 0.82
CA PHE A 262 9.83 19.41 -0.28
C PHE A 262 8.86 18.23 -0.04
N PRO A 263 8.02 18.32 1.03
CA PRO A 263 7.03 17.28 1.33
C PRO A 263 6.10 17.07 0.14
N LEU A 264 5.68 15.81 -0.09
CA LEU A 264 4.82 15.48 -1.22
C LEU A 264 3.44 16.12 -1.05
N LEU A 265 2.88 16.61 -2.15
CA LEU A 265 1.51 17.07 -2.22
C LEU A 265 0.56 15.94 -1.75
N GLY A 266 -0.40 16.26 -0.88
CA GLY A 266 -1.38 15.31 -0.34
C GLY A 266 -0.84 14.32 0.70
N ASP A 267 0.38 14.48 1.17
CA ASP A 267 0.96 13.56 2.16
C ASP A 267 0.53 13.91 3.58
N LYS A 268 -0.45 13.19 4.07
CA LYS A 268 -1.05 13.40 5.41
C LYS A 268 -0.11 13.15 6.58
N LEU A 269 1.01 12.44 6.35
CA LEU A 269 2.01 12.13 7.40
C LEU A 269 3.16 13.14 7.43
N TYR A 270 3.59 13.61 6.26
CA TYR A 270 4.85 14.34 6.13
C TYR A 270 4.67 15.78 5.61
N ASN A 271 3.48 16.16 5.15
CA ASN A 271 3.18 17.53 4.77
C ASN A 271 2.50 18.28 5.93
N GLY A 272 3.29 18.81 6.85
CA GLY A 272 2.82 19.54 8.03
C GLY A 272 2.85 18.71 9.32
N ASP A 273 1.86 18.95 10.18
CA ASP A 273 1.73 18.29 11.48
C ASP A 273 1.24 16.82 11.29
N PRO A 274 1.93 15.81 11.80
CA PRO A 274 1.51 14.41 11.72
C PRO A 274 0.13 14.10 12.32
N THR A 275 -0.44 14.99 13.15
CA THR A 275 -1.82 14.86 13.66
C THR A 275 -2.87 14.98 12.56
N VAL A 276 -2.55 15.60 11.43
CA VAL A 276 -3.40 15.64 10.22
C VAL A 276 -3.76 14.22 9.78
N PHE A 277 -2.78 13.32 9.77
CA PHE A 277 -3.04 11.91 9.45
C PHE A 277 -4.08 11.28 10.38
N MET A 278 -4.02 11.58 11.69
CA MET A 278 -4.98 11.05 12.65
C MET A 278 -6.39 11.59 12.38
N ARG A 279 -6.51 12.88 12.04
CA ARG A 279 -7.81 13.48 11.72
C ARG A 279 -8.44 12.87 10.46
N PHE A 280 -7.68 12.63 9.41
CA PHE A 280 -8.18 11.91 8.23
C PHE A 280 -8.54 10.46 8.55
N LYS A 281 -7.69 9.76 9.31
CA LYS A 281 -7.95 8.37 9.73
C LYS A 281 -9.24 8.23 10.53
N ASP A 282 -9.51 9.18 11.44
CA ASP A 282 -10.67 9.18 12.32
C ASP A 282 -11.91 9.89 11.69
N GLN A 283 -11.81 10.31 10.41
CA GLN A 283 -12.85 10.99 9.64
C GLN A 283 -13.33 12.32 10.29
N ILE A 284 -12.41 13.04 10.90
CA ILE A 284 -12.63 14.35 11.52
C ILE A 284 -11.74 15.44 10.93
N ALA A 285 -11.23 15.23 9.71
CA ALA A 285 -10.44 16.21 9.00
C ALA A 285 -11.22 17.52 8.79
N THR A 286 -10.55 18.63 8.99
CA THR A 286 -11.11 19.98 8.83
C THR A 286 -11.02 20.45 7.39
N LYS A 287 -11.70 21.57 7.07
CA LYS A 287 -11.54 22.22 5.76
C LYS A 287 -10.10 22.68 5.52
N ASP A 288 -9.42 23.16 6.55
CA ASP A 288 -8.01 23.58 6.46
C ASP A 288 -7.09 22.38 6.16
N ASP A 289 -7.39 21.19 6.72
CA ASP A 289 -6.67 19.95 6.39
C ASP A 289 -6.86 19.57 4.92
N HIS A 290 -8.09 19.68 4.40
CA HIS A 290 -8.36 19.42 2.98
C HIS A 290 -7.68 20.44 2.07
N GLN A 291 -7.64 21.74 2.45
CA GLN A 291 -6.93 22.78 1.71
C GLN A 291 -5.41 22.55 1.72
N LEU A 292 -4.84 22.14 2.84
CA LEU A 292 -3.42 21.81 2.96
C LEU A 292 -3.05 20.62 2.08
N MET A 293 -3.89 19.58 2.06
CA MET A 293 -3.62 18.36 1.27
C MET A 293 -3.91 18.55 -0.22
N GLN A 294 -4.95 19.30 -0.60
CA GLN A 294 -5.42 19.59 -1.97
C GLN A 294 -5.89 18.34 -2.74
N ILE A 295 -5.28 17.18 -2.54
CA ILE A 295 -5.61 15.90 -3.15
C ILE A 295 -5.75 14.80 -2.09
N PRO A 296 -6.52 13.74 -2.38
CA PRO A 296 -6.86 12.72 -1.37
C PRO A 296 -5.73 11.77 -1.00
N ARG A 297 -4.57 11.85 -1.64
CA ARG A 297 -3.42 10.95 -1.43
C ARG A 297 -2.09 11.64 -1.65
N HIS A 298 -1.00 11.05 -1.16
CA HIS A 298 0.32 11.58 -1.52
C HIS A 298 0.60 11.40 -3.03
N ALA A 299 1.11 12.46 -3.66
CA ALA A 299 1.43 12.49 -5.08
C ALA A 299 2.72 11.72 -5.38
N LEU A 300 2.67 10.39 -5.30
CA LEU A 300 3.77 9.49 -5.61
C LEU A 300 3.29 8.37 -6.55
N HIS A 301 4.04 8.15 -7.62
CA HIS A 301 3.72 7.17 -8.64
C HIS A 301 4.97 6.40 -9.07
N SER A 302 4.95 5.07 -8.98
CA SER A 302 6.01 4.19 -9.47
C SER A 302 5.96 4.14 -10.99
N VAL A 303 6.70 5.07 -11.64
CA VAL A 303 6.59 5.31 -13.08
C VAL A 303 7.49 4.40 -13.90
N GLY A 304 8.58 3.87 -13.33
CA GLY A 304 9.53 3.03 -14.05
C GLY A 304 10.15 1.94 -13.20
N ILE A 305 10.33 0.76 -13.79
CA ILE A 305 11.06 -0.36 -13.18
C ILE A 305 11.89 -1.09 -14.21
N LYS A 306 13.11 -1.49 -13.83
CA LYS A 306 14.03 -2.29 -14.64
C LYS A 306 14.48 -3.51 -13.84
N LEU A 307 14.14 -4.69 -14.32
CA LEU A 307 14.66 -5.96 -13.82
C LEU A 307 15.96 -6.32 -14.55
N PRO A 308 16.84 -7.14 -13.93
CA PRO A 308 18.14 -7.49 -14.56
C PRO A 308 18.02 -8.11 -15.94
N ASP A 309 16.97 -8.90 -16.16
CA ASP A 309 16.73 -9.71 -17.35
C ASP A 309 15.58 -9.22 -18.25
N LYS A 310 15.04 -8.03 -18.00
CA LYS A 310 13.89 -7.47 -18.73
C LYS A 310 14.19 -6.07 -19.23
N ASP A 311 13.42 -5.60 -20.21
CA ASP A 311 13.39 -4.20 -20.60
C ASP A 311 12.79 -3.31 -19.49
N VAL A 312 12.93 -2.00 -19.66
CA VAL A 312 12.34 -1.03 -18.74
C VAL A 312 10.82 -1.01 -18.93
N PHE A 313 10.08 -1.35 -17.89
CA PHE A 313 8.64 -1.10 -17.85
C PHE A 313 8.38 0.35 -17.44
N ILE A 314 7.46 1.02 -18.11
CA ILE A 314 7.05 2.39 -17.82
C ILE A 314 5.53 2.44 -17.73
N ALA A 315 4.99 3.00 -16.63
CA ALA A 315 3.56 3.20 -16.44
C ALA A 315 3.13 4.60 -16.88
N ASP A 316 1.90 4.71 -17.37
CA ASP A 316 1.26 5.99 -17.62
C ASP A 316 0.96 6.71 -16.31
N LEU A 317 0.99 8.05 -16.34
CA LEU A 317 0.64 8.86 -15.18
C LEU A 317 -0.83 8.64 -14.78
N PRO A 318 -1.15 8.58 -13.49
CA PRO A 318 -2.50 8.34 -13.02
C PRO A 318 -3.38 9.57 -13.23
N TYR A 319 -4.65 9.33 -13.56
CA TYR A 319 -5.62 10.35 -13.95
C TYR A 319 -5.74 11.50 -12.94
N ASP A 320 -5.78 11.20 -11.66
CA ASP A 320 -5.93 12.20 -10.59
C ASP A 320 -4.76 13.20 -10.53
N LEU A 321 -3.53 12.73 -10.72
CA LEU A 321 -2.35 13.62 -10.79
C LEU A 321 -2.33 14.41 -12.10
N VAL A 322 -2.74 13.79 -13.21
CA VAL A 322 -2.85 14.46 -14.51
C VAL A 322 -3.85 15.61 -14.44
N GLU A 323 -5.04 15.37 -13.91
CA GLU A 323 -6.08 16.41 -13.80
C GLU A 323 -5.67 17.53 -12.84
N TRP A 324 -5.01 17.20 -11.73
CA TRP A 324 -4.48 18.21 -10.82
C TRP A 324 -3.42 19.09 -11.51
N MET A 325 -2.46 18.48 -12.24
CA MET A 325 -1.43 19.23 -12.96
C MET A 325 -1.99 20.11 -14.06
N LYS A 326 -3.01 19.64 -14.79
CA LYS A 326 -3.72 20.46 -15.80
C LYS A 326 -4.45 21.65 -15.18
N SER A 327 -5.21 21.39 -14.12
CA SER A 327 -6.10 22.40 -13.52
C SER A 327 -5.36 23.41 -12.65
N GLN A 328 -4.31 23.00 -11.93
CA GLN A 328 -3.60 23.86 -10.99
C GLN A 328 -2.33 24.48 -11.60
N LEU A 329 -1.63 23.74 -12.46
CA LEU A 329 -0.34 24.17 -13.01
C LEU A 329 -0.40 24.49 -14.51
N TYR A 330 -1.53 24.21 -15.17
CA TYR A 330 -1.71 24.44 -16.63
C TYR A 330 -0.59 23.83 -17.47
N LEU A 331 -0.16 22.58 -17.13
CA LEU A 331 0.93 21.89 -17.81
C LEU A 331 0.47 21.17 -19.06
N ASP A 332 1.34 21.14 -20.07
CA ASP A 332 1.25 20.24 -21.21
C ASP A 332 1.66 18.82 -20.75
N ILE A 333 0.68 17.96 -20.59
CA ILE A 333 0.87 16.58 -20.06
C ILE A 333 1.59 15.70 -21.05
N ASP A 334 1.38 15.89 -22.36
CA ASP A 334 2.05 15.08 -23.38
C ASP A 334 3.56 15.38 -23.38
N GLN A 335 3.94 16.64 -23.31
CA GLN A 335 5.34 17.06 -23.19
C GLN A 335 5.98 16.53 -21.90
N LEU A 336 5.28 16.64 -20.74
CA LEU A 336 5.74 16.14 -19.46
C LEU A 336 5.94 14.60 -19.52
N THR A 337 4.97 13.87 -20.07
CA THR A 337 5.04 12.41 -20.20
C THR A 337 6.22 11.97 -21.05
N GLN A 338 6.45 12.63 -22.19
CA GLN A 338 7.63 12.35 -23.03
C GLN A 338 8.95 12.61 -22.29
N MET A 339 9.02 13.72 -21.52
CA MET A 339 10.19 14.04 -20.69
C MET A 339 10.43 12.96 -19.65
N ILE A 340 9.41 12.54 -18.91
CA ILE A 340 9.50 11.47 -17.90
C ILE A 340 9.98 10.17 -18.53
N GLN A 341 9.35 9.73 -19.63
CA GLN A 341 9.70 8.48 -20.31
C GLN A 341 11.16 8.48 -20.78
N LYS A 342 11.62 9.61 -21.33
CA LYS A 342 13.01 9.77 -21.76
C LYS A 342 13.97 9.64 -20.58
N ARG A 343 13.76 10.42 -19.50
CA ARG A 343 14.63 10.40 -18.31
C ARG A 343 14.67 9.04 -17.63
N VAL A 344 13.50 8.40 -17.49
CA VAL A 344 13.38 7.07 -16.88
C VAL A 344 14.15 6.04 -17.71
N LYS A 345 14.02 6.05 -19.06
CA LYS A 345 14.79 5.15 -19.93
C LYS A 345 16.29 5.38 -19.80
N GLU A 346 16.74 6.63 -19.88
CA GLU A 346 18.17 6.99 -19.76
C GLU A 346 18.77 6.56 -18.40
N LYS A 347 18.02 6.72 -17.31
CA LYS A 347 18.51 6.44 -15.95
C LYS A 347 18.49 4.94 -15.59
N LEU A 348 17.48 4.20 -16.07
CA LEU A 348 17.29 2.80 -15.70
C LEU A 348 17.97 1.81 -16.66
N SER A 349 18.29 2.21 -17.88
CA SER A 349 19.00 1.37 -18.87
C SER A 349 20.40 0.89 -18.48
#